data_2b1a5fc931b3201919aebad4e0b38f7e
#
_entry.id   2b1a5fc931b3201919aebad4e0b38f7e
#
_cell.length_a   1.000
_cell.length_b   1.000
_cell.length_c   1.000
_cell.angle_alpha   90.00
_cell.angle_beta   90.00
_cell.angle_gamma   90.00
#
_symmetry.space_group_name_H-M   'P 1'
#
loop_
_entity.id
_entity.type
_entity.pdbx_description
1 polymer ?
#
loop_
_entity_poly.entity_id
_entity_poly.type
_entity_poly.pdbx_seq_one_letter_code
_entity_poly.pdbx_strand_id
1 'polypeptide(L)'
;MAENENMTQHDYDGSQIQVLEGLEAVRKRPGMYIGSTGPRGLHHLVYEIVDNAIDEALAGYCNHIEVTIKKDDIIEVTDNGRGIPVDVQPKLGIPAVTVVFTILHAGGKFGGDNSGYKVSGGLHGVGASVVNALSEWLQVRVRKDGQEYFQSFKRGVADGDLEKVGPTEGRGTTVTFKPDPEMFEELGYDYETLLTRLREEAFLNAGVRITLTDERGEEEVTESMCYEGGIRSFVEHIHTRQQLTVLHPEPIYLRGQLGDSIAEIALQYNDSYKELLLSFANNVHTPDGGTHEEGFKTALTRVFNDFGREKGYIKEKDDNLAGSDVREGLTAVISVKLTEAQFEGQT
;
A
#
# COMPACT_ATOMS: atom_id res chain seq x y z
N MET A 1 40.44 -52.18 11.54
CA MET A 1 39.41 -51.84 12.52
C MET A 1 38.69 -50.64 11.96
N ALA A 2 37.47 -50.86 11.47
CA ALA A 2 36.62 -49.81 10.93
C ALA A 2 35.66 -49.40 12.04
N GLU A 3 35.78 -48.17 12.49
CA GLU A 3 34.83 -47.57 13.42
C GLU A 3 33.53 -47.30 12.67
N ASN A 4 32.45 -48.01 13.07
CA ASN A 4 31.10 -47.74 12.69
C ASN A 4 30.67 -46.47 13.40
N GLU A 5 30.60 -45.37 12.66
CA GLU A 5 29.81 -44.19 13.06
C GLU A 5 28.31 -44.56 13.03
N ASN A 6 27.76 -44.81 14.21
CA ASN A 6 26.30 -44.86 14.40
C ASN A 6 25.70 -43.49 14.10
N MET A 7 25.27 -43.29 12.88
CA MET A 7 24.28 -42.22 12.56
C MET A 7 22.99 -42.62 13.27
N THR A 8 22.67 -41.95 14.37
CA THR A 8 21.36 -41.97 14.99
C THR A 8 20.36 -41.46 13.97
N GLN A 9 19.64 -42.39 13.37
CA GLN A 9 18.50 -42.12 12.52
C GLN A 9 17.43 -41.51 13.44
N HIS A 10 17.30 -40.16 13.39
CA HIS A 10 16.15 -39.50 14.04
C HIS A 10 14.91 -39.89 13.21
N ASP A 11 14.07 -40.72 13.76
CA ASP A 11 12.79 -41.06 13.16
C ASP A 11 11.98 -39.77 12.95
N TYR A 12 11.65 -39.48 11.69
CA TYR A 12 10.79 -38.34 11.33
C TYR A 12 9.36 -38.72 11.72
N ASP A 13 8.90 -38.16 12.84
CA ASP A 13 7.55 -38.40 13.36
C ASP A 13 6.79 -37.08 13.64
N GLY A 14 5.53 -37.22 14.08
CA GLY A 14 4.66 -36.07 14.34
C GLY A 14 5.18 -35.08 15.39
N SER A 15 6.13 -35.48 16.26
CA SER A 15 6.70 -34.60 17.26
C SER A 15 7.68 -33.56 16.67
N GLN A 16 8.15 -33.82 15.44
CA GLN A 16 9.04 -32.90 14.71
C GLN A 16 8.26 -31.84 13.90
N ILE A 17 6.93 -31.97 13.81
CA ILE A 17 6.09 -30.98 13.16
C ILE A 17 5.80 -29.85 14.15
N GLN A 18 6.45 -28.69 13.93
CA GLN A 18 6.20 -27.48 14.72
C GLN A 18 4.99 -26.74 14.19
N VAL A 19 4.01 -26.51 15.04
CA VAL A 19 2.88 -25.60 14.76
C VAL A 19 3.23 -24.24 15.33
N LEU A 20 3.30 -23.23 14.47
CA LEU A 20 3.52 -21.84 14.86
C LEU A 20 2.17 -21.15 14.96
N GLU A 21 1.88 -20.55 16.10
CA GLU A 21 0.62 -19.84 16.31
C GLU A 21 0.83 -18.32 16.33
N GLY A 22 -0.17 -17.60 15.82
CA GLY A 22 -0.23 -16.13 15.88
C GLY A 22 0.99 -15.42 15.29
N LEU A 23 1.48 -14.40 15.97
CA LEU A 23 2.56 -13.54 15.49
C LEU A 23 3.97 -14.17 15.64
N GLU A 24 4.12 -15.28 16.33
CA GLU A 24 5.39 -16.04 16.36
C GLU A 24 5.76 -16.54 14.96
N ALA A 25 4.76 -16.94 14.16
CA ALA A 25 4.96 -17.34 12.76
C ALA A 25 5.58 -16.21 11.94
N VAL A 26 5.14 -14.96 12.14
CA VAL A 26 5.66 -13.77 11.46
C VAL A 26 7.13 -13.56 11.81
N ARG A 27 7.48 -13.59 13.09
CA ARG A 27 8.86 -13.40 13.56
C ARG A 27 9.80 -14.49 13.08
N LYS A 28 9.30 -15.73 12.96
CA LYS A 28 10.11 -16.88 12.48
C LYS A 28 10.33 -16.88 10.97
N ARG A 29 9.40 -16.30 10.20
CA ARG A 29 9.42 -16.25 8.74
C ARG A 29 8.99 -14.88 8.20
N PRO A 30 9.69 -13.78 8.55
CA PRO A 30 9.26 -12.42 8.19
C PRO A 30 9.17 -12.21 6.68
N GLY A 31 10.08 -12.80 5.90
CA GLY A 31 10.08 -12.70 4.44
C GLY A 31 8.80 -13.20 3.76
N MET A 32 8.01 -14.07 4.40
CA MET A 32 6.70 -14.50 3.88
C MET A 32 5.65 -13.38 3.94
N TYR A 33 5.83 -12.39 4.82
CA TYR A 33 4.85 -11.33 5.07
C TYR A 33 5.28 -9.98 4.48
N ILE A 34 6.59 -9.68 4.48
CA ILE A 34 7.13 -8.40 4.02
C ILE A 34 8.10 -8.54 2.82
N GLY A 35 8.18 -9.75 2.23
CA GLY A 35 8.98 -10.04 1.03
C GLY A 35 10.48 -10.17 1.27
N SER A 36 11.07 -9.43 2.21
CA SER A 36 12.49 -9.53 2.58
C SER A 36 12.74 -8.97 3.98
N THR A 37 13.94 -9.21 4.53
CA THR A 37 14.42 -8.63 5.79
C THR A 37 15.46 -7.53 5.58
N GLY A 38 15.75 -7.20 4.33
CA GLY A 38 16.60 -6.07 3.93
C GLY A 38 15.81 -4.73 3.87
N PRO A 39 16.41 -3.68 3.29
CA PRO A 39 15.82 -2.34 3.22
C PRO A 39 14.41 -2.30 2.64
N ARG A 40 14.13 -3.11 1.61
CA ARG A 40 12.79 -3.17 1.00
C ARG A 40 11.73 -3.62 2.00
N GLY A 41 12.00 -4.66 2.78
CA GLY A 41 11.07 -5.15 3.81
C GLY A 41 10.92 -4.17 4.98
N LEU A 42 12.01 -3.45 5.34
CA LEU A 42 11.96 -2.42 6.36
C LEU A 42 11.00 -1.28 5.95
N HIS A 43 11.12 -0.76 4.72
CA HIS A 43 10.22 0.28 4.20
C HIS A 43 8.78 -0.22 4.07
N HIS A 44 8.60 -1.52 3.81
CA HIS A 44 7.25 -2.11 3.71
C HIS A 44 6.44 -1.97 5.00
N LEU A 45 7.10 -1.95 6.18
CA LEU A 45 6.40 -1.69 7.44
C LEU A 45 5.69 -0.32 7.45
N VAL A 46 6.33 0.70 6.86
CA VAL A 46 5.72 2.04 6.74
C VAL A 46 4.53 1.99 5.80
N TYR A 47 4.67 1.31 4.66
CA TYR A 47 3.60 1.18 3.67
C TYR A 47 2.36 0.51 4.25
N GLU A 48 2.51 -0.56 5.04
CA GLU A 48 1.38 -1.24 5.68
C GLU A 48 0.56 -0.33 6.62
N ILE A 49 1.20 0.57 7.34
CA ILE A 49 0.49 1.52 8.21
C ILE A 49 -0.13 2.67 7.39
N VAL A 50 0.59 3.17 6.39
CA VAL A 50 0.08 4.22 5.48
C VAL A 50 -1.12 3.71 4.69
N ASP A 51 -1.08 2.48 4.17
CA ASP A 51 -2.18 1.87 3.41
C ASP A 51 -3.47 1.77 4.25
N ASN A 52 -3.35 1.57 5.57
CA ASN A 52 -4.53 1.64 6.45
C ASN A 52 -5.14 3.05 6.51
N ALA A 53 -4.31 4.10 6.52
CA ALA A 53 -4.78 5.48 6.47
C ALA A 53 -5.34 5.84 5.07
N ILE A 54 -4.76 5.32 4.00
CA ILE A 54 -5.28 5.44 2.63
C ILE A 54 -6.64 4.76 2.49
N ASP A 55 -6.84 3.59 3.12
CA ASP A 55 -8.16 2.94 3.12
C ASP A 55 -9.24 3.81 3.81
N GLU A 56 -8.89 4.53 4.89
CA GLU A 56 -9.77 5.54 5.48
C GLU A 56 -10.07 6.70 4.51
N ALA A 57 -9.07 7.10 3.71
CA ALA A 57 -9.26 8.12 2.68
C ALA A 57 -10.16 7.63 1.54
N LEU A 58 -9.98 6.41 1.05
CA LEU A 58 -10.84 5.77 0.05
C LEU A 58 -12.30 5.62 0.54
N ALA A 59 -12.48 5.39 1.83
CA ALA A 59 -13.79 5.37 2.47
C ALA A 59 -14.40 6.79 2.69
N GLY A 60 -13.65 7.86 2.38
CA GLY A 60 -14.09 9.24 2.45
C GLY A 60 -13.97 9.88 3.85
N TYR A 61 -13.25 9.28 4.77
CA TYR A 61 -13.15 9.76 6.16
C TYR A 61 -11.81 10.40 6.51
N CYS A 62 -10.77 10.21 5.69
CA CYS A 62 -9.45 10.80 5.87
C CYS A 62 -9.06 11.67 4.68
N ASN A 63 -8.43 12.81 4.92
CA ASN A 63 -7.89 13.68 3.90
C ASN A 63 -6.48 14.21 4.21
N HIS A 64 -5.92 13.82 5.36
CA HIS A 64 -4.56 14.18 5.74
C HIS A 64 -3.87 13.01 6.46
N ILE A 65 -2.70 12.64 5.95
CA ILE A 65 -1.82 11.61 6.48
C ILE A 65 -0.45 12.25 6.70
N GLU A 66 0.11 12.05 7.88
CA GLU A 66 1.43 12.55 8.25
C GLU A 66 2.33 11.34 8.55
N VAL A 67 3.50 11.30 7.95
CA VAL A 67 4.54 10.29 8.17
C VAL A 67 5.79 11.00 8.66
N THR A 68 6.30 10.60 9.81
CA THR A 68 7.50 11.20 10.41
C THR A 68 8.56 10.14 10.64
N ILE A 69 9.75 10.38 10.09
CA ILE A 69 10.96 9.60 10.38
C ILE A 69 11.65 10.28 11.54
N LYS A 70 11.56 9.67 12.71
CA LYS A 70 12.18 10.18 13.93
C LYS A 70 13.59 9.59 14.12
N LYS A 71 14.35 10.13 15.06
CA LYS A 71 15.64 9.57 15.47
C LYS A 71 15.50 8.12 15.91
N ASP A 72 16.59 7.36 15.86
CA ASP A 72 16.64 5.95 16.28
C ASP A 72 15.71 5.02 15.49
N ASP A 73 15.49 5.33 14.19
CA ASP A 73 14.68 4.55 13.24
C ASP A 73 13.20 4.40 13.67
N ILE A 74 12.68 5.35 14.44
CA ILE A 74 11.28 5.38 14.83
C ILE A 74 10.46 6.00 13.69
N ILE A 75 9.36 5.36 13.35
CA ILE A 75 8.35 5.88 12.43
C ILE A 75 7.09 6.25 13.20
N GLU A 76 6.50 7.37 12.84
CA GLU A 76 5.17 7.75 13.28
C GLU A 76 4.29 8.04 12.06
N VAL A 77 3.11 7.42 12.02
CA VAL A 77 2.10 7.66 11.00
C VAL A 77 0.83 8.13 11.70
N THR A 78 0.33 9.28 11.29
CA THR A 78 -0.90 9.88 11.82
C THR A 78 -1.90 10.10 10.70
N ASP A 79 -3.14 9.70 10.90
CA ASP A 79 -4.27 10.02 10.03
C ASP A 79 -5.34 10.83 10.79
N ASN A 80 -6.20 11.52 10.04
CA ASN A 80 -7.37 12.23 10.56
C ASN A 80 -8.69 11.49 10.25
N GLY A 81 -8.64 10.17 10.10
CA GLY A 81 -9.79 9.31 9.83
C GLY A 81 -10.74 9.13 11.02
N ARG A 82 -11.55 8.07 10.99
CA ARG A 82 -12.53 7.76 12.07
C ARG A 82 -11.89 7.26 13.36
N GLY A 83 -10.62 6.86 13.32
CA GLY A 83 -9.95 6.12 14.39
C GLY A 83 -10.35 4.64 14.41
N ILE A 84 -9.38 3.77 14.71
CA ILE A 84 -9.62 2.32 14.87
C ILE A 84 -10.68 2.11 15.97
N PRO A 85 -11.63 1.16 15.81
CA PRO A 85 -12.60 0.86 16.86
C PRO A 85 -11.93 0.46 18.17
N VAL A 86 -12.40 1.02 19.28
CA VAL A 86 -11.88 0.77 20.64
C VAL A 86 -12.82 -0.11 21.46
N ASP A 87 -14.01 -0.40 20.92
CA ASP A 87 -15.01 -1.26 21.56
C ASP A 87 -14.51 -2.70 21.65
N VAL A 88 -15.07 -3.45 22.57
CA VAL A 88 -14.77 -4.88 22.76
C VAL A 88 -15.26 -5.67 21.54
N GLN A 89 -14.38 -6.44 20.90
CA GLN A 89 -14.75 -7.36 19.84
C GLN A 89 -15.54 -8.55 20.43
N PRO A 90 -16.80 -8.78 20.00
CA PRO A 90 -17.70 -9.69 20.74
C PRO A 90 -17.26 -11.14 20.83
N LYS A 91 -16.52 -11.65 19.83
CA LYS A 91 -16.05 -13.06 19.80
C LYS A 91 -14.84 -13.30 20.68
N LEU A 92 -13.98 -12.28 20.82
CA LEU A 92 -12.67 -12.40 21.47
C LEU A 92 -12.67 -11.81 22.88
N GLY A 93 -13.61 -10.91 23.20
CA GLY A 93 -13.71 -10.28 24.52
C GLY A 93 -12.60 -9.27 24.84
N ILE A 94 -11.84 -8.83 23.82
CA ILE A 94 -10.76 -7.83 23.95
C ILE A 94 -11.04 -6.64 23.00
N PRO A 95 -10.44 -5.46 23.25
CA PRO A 95 -10.65 -4.27 22.42
C PRO A 95 -10.30 -4.54 20.94
N ALA A 96 -11.07 -3.98 20.01
CA ALA A 96 -10.87 -4.18 18.58
C ALA A 96 -9.49 -3.68 18.12
N VAL A 97 -8.98 -2.59 18.68
CA VAL A 97 -7.61 -2.11 18.41
C VAL A 97 -6.57 -3.17 18.79
N THR A 98 -6.71 -3.82 19.95
CA THR A 98 -5.82 -4.94 20.36
C THR A 98 -5.89 -6.09 19.36
N VAL A 99 -7.09 -6.43 18.89
CA VAL A 99 -7.29 -7.48 17.86
C VAL A 99 -6.52 -7.15 16.57
N VAL A 100 -6.65 -5.91 16.07
CA VAL A 100 -6.00 -5.46 14.83
C VAL A 100 -4.48 -5.60 14.89
N PHE A 101 -3.87 -5.34 16.04
CA PHE A 101 -2.41 -5.39 16.19
C PHE A 101 -1.85 -6.72 16.68
N THR A 102 -2.67 -7.67 17.18
CA THR A 102 -2.18 -8.92 17.76
C THR A 102 -2.66 -10.19 17.05
N ILE A 103 -3.65 -10.09 16.16
CA ILE A 103 -4.25 -11.26 15.53
C ILE A 103 -4.12 -11.14 14.01
N LEU A 104 -3.56 -12.18 13.39
CA LEU A 104 -3.50 -12.30 11.93
C LEU A 104 -4.91 -12.54 11.36
N HIS A 105 -5.13 -12.03 10.14
CA HIS A 105 -6.40 -12.17 9.43
C HIS A 105 -7.60 -11.61 10.22
N ALA A 106 -7.36 -10.54 10.98
CA ALA A 106 -8.38 -9.81 11.70
C ALA A 106 -8.45 -8.37 11.21
N GLY A 107 -9.64 -7.91 10.81
CA GLY A 107 -9.83 -6.54 10.34
C GLY A 107 -11.27 -6.27 9.90
N GLY A 108 -11.64 -5.00 9.85
CA GLY A 108 -12.96 -4.53 9.43
C GLY A 108 -13.21 -4.61 7.91
N LYS A 109 -12.23 -5.11 7.14
CA LYS A 109 -12.23 -5.12 5.67
C LYS A 109 -12.78 -6.43 5.09
N PHE A 110 -12.99 -7.48 5.89
CA PHE A 110 -13.47 -8.79 5.47
C PHE A 110 -15.02 -8.94 5.41
N GLY A 111 -15.77 -7.89 5.68
CA GLY A 111 -17.22 -7.96 5.89
C GLY A 111 -18.10 -7.94 4.62
N GLY A 112 -17.55 -7.99 3.41
CA GLY A 112 -18.34 -7.85 2.17
C GLY A 112 -19.23 -6.60 2.23
N ASP A 113 -20.51 -6.71 1.86
CA ASP A 113 -21.48 -5.59 1.85
C ASP A 113 -21.70 -4.92 3.22
N ASN A 114 -21.34 -5.59 4.32
CA ASN A 114 -21.40 -5.06 5.68
C ASN A 114 -20.08 -4.44 6.15
N SER A 115 -19.04 -4.42 5.31
CA SER A 115 -17.77 -3.76 5.61
C SER A 115 -17.93 -2.24 5.56
N GLY A 116 -17.27 -1.53 6.46
CA GLY A 116 -17.10 -0.08 6.39
C GLY A 116 -16.22 0.39 5.21
N TYR A 117 -15.70 -0.55 4.42
CA TYR A 117 -14.79 -0.31 3.29
C TYR A 117 -15.29 -1.09 2.07
N LYS A 118 -15.70 -0.38 1.01
CA LYS A 118 -16.11 -0.98 -0.27
C LYS A 118 -14.91 -1.35 -1.14
N VAL A 119 -13.84 -0.60 -1.03
CA VAL A 119 -12.57 -0.79 -1.73
C VAL A 119 -11.45 -0.67 -0.70
N SER A 120 -10.49 -1.55 -0.71
CA SER A 120 -9.34 -1.54 0.19
C SER A 120 -8.11 -2.12 -0.51
N GLY A 121 -6.93 -1.55 -0.28
CA GLY A 121 -5.64 -2.12 -0.65
C GLY A 121 -5.21 -3.23 0.31
N GLY A 122 -5.54 -3.07 1.58
CA GLY A 122 -5.21 -4.03 2.66
C GLY A 122 -6.14 -5.24 2.69
N LEU A 123 -6.06 -6.13 1.69
CA LEU A 123 -6.95 -7.29 1.53
C LEU A 123 -6.67 -8.45 2.50
N HIS A 124 -5.46 -8.56 3.03
CA HIS A 124 -5.04 -9.73 3.81
C HIS A 124 -5.34 -9.61 5.31
N GLY A 125 -5.60 -8.39 5.82
CA GLY A 125 -5.87 -8.12 7.24
C GLY A 125 -4.72 -8.53 8.17
N VAL A 126 -3.49 -8.41 7.69
CA VAL A 126 -2.29 -8.80 8.44
C VAL A 126 -1.32 -7.64 8.66
N GLY A 127 -1.36 -6.57 7.89
CA GLY A 127 -0.35 -5.51 7.87
C GLY A 127 -0.04 -4.94 9.24
N ALA A 128 -1.02 -4.44 9.97
CA ALA A 128 -0.81 -3.84 11.28
C ALA A 128 -0.23 -4.84 12.31
N SER A 129 -0.70 -6.10 12.31
CA SER A 129 -0.19 -7.14 13.20
C SER A 129 1.21 -7.60 12.81
N VAL A 130 1.54 -7.61 11.51
CA VAL A 130 2.90 -7.88 11.01
C VAL A 130 3.87 -6.79 11.43
N VAL A 131 3.49 -5.51 11.29
CA VAL A 131 4.32 -4.38 11.76
C VAL A 131 4.57 -4.50 13.26
N ASN A 132 3.54 -4.80 14.06
CA ASN A 132 3.70 -5.02 15.49
C ASN A 132 4.65 -6.19 15.80
N ALA A 133 4.49 -7.33 15.13
CA ALA A 133 5.33 -8.51 15.33
C ALA A 133 6.82 -8.24 15.03
N LEU A 134 7.10 -7.39 14.03
CA LEU A 134 8.46 -7.08 13.58
C LEU A 134 9.03 -5.80 14.20
N SER A 135 8.32 -5.21 15.16
CA SER A 135 8.77 -4.04 15.91
C SER A 135 9.28 -4.45 17.30
N GLU A 136 10.35 -3.78 17.76
CA GLU A 136 10.82 -3.85 19.14
C GLU A 136 9.70 -3.40 20.09
N TRP A 137 9.07 -2.28 19.73
CA TRP A 137 7.87 -1.77 20.37
C TRP A 137 6.99 -1.03 19.33
N LEU A 138 5.70 -0.99 19.62
CA LEU A 138 4.70 -0.25 18.85
C LEU A 138 3.71 0.41 19.82
N GLN A 139 3.29 1.63 19.50
CA GLN A 139 2.31 2.41 20.26
C GLN A 139 1.20 2.87 19.34
N VAL A 140 -0.02 2.81 19.83
CA VAL A 140 -1.21 3.27 19.11
C VAL A 140 -1.95 4.29 19.97
N ARG A 141 -2.24 5.44 19.37
CA ARG A 141 -3.15 6.44 19.92
C ARG A 141 -4.37 6.53 19.02
N VAL A 142 -5.55 6.37 19.58
CA VAL A 142 -6.81 6.48 18.86
C VAL A 142 -7.59 7.65 19.41
N ARG A 143 -7.94 8.61 18.57
CA ARG A 143 -8.82 9.74 18.88
C ARG A 143 -10.18 9.51 18.26
N LYS A 144 -11.14 9.18 19.09
CA LYS A 144 -12.47 8.77 18.66
C LYS A 144 -13.53 9.19 19.68
N ASP A 145 -14.66 9.68 19.18
CA ASP A 145 -15.84 10.05 19.98
C ASP A 145 -15.52 10.99 21.15
N GLY A 146 -14.63 11.98 20.89
CA GLY A 146 -14.19 12.98 21.86
C GLY A 146 -13.25 12.46 22.94
N GLN A 147 -12.69 11.26 22.78
CA GLN A 147 -11.76 10.65 23.72
C GLN A 147 -10.51 10.17 23.03
N GLU A 148 -9.38 10.27 23.72
CA GLU A 148 -8.11 9.65 23.30
C GLU A 148 -7.89 8.37 24.09
N TYR A 149 -7.47 7.33 23.35
CA TYR A 149 -7.10 6.02 23.87
C TYR A 149 -5.65 5.72 23.49
N PHE A 150 -4.97 4.95 24.33
CA PHE A 150 -3.59 4.56 24.14
C PHE A 150 -3.38 3.08 24.45
N GLN A 151 -2.57 2.42 23.63
CA GLN A 151 -2.09 1.07 23.90
C GLN A 151 -0.67 0.89 23.37
N SER A 152 0.16 0.17 24.12
CA SER A 152 1.51 -0.20 23.72
C SER A 152 1.66 -1.70 23.52
N PHE A 153 2.64 -2.06 22.70
CA PHE A 153 2.95 -3.44 22.33
C PHE A 153 4.47 -3.63 22.31
N LYS A 154 4.92 -4.84 22.58
CA LYS A 154 6.31 -5.26 22.45
C LYS A 154 6.39 -6.56 21.67
N ARG A 155 7.11 -6.55 20.55
CA ARG A 155 7.36 -7.75 19.72
C ARG A 155 6.10 -8.55 19.42
N GLY A 156 5.01 -7.85 19.08
CA GLY A 156 3.73 -8.45 18.75
C GLY A 156 2.77 -8.70 19.92
N VAL A 157 3.21 -8.53 21.16
CA VAL A 157 2.40 -8.77 22.35
C VAL A 157 1.94 -7.45 22.97
N ALA A 158 0.69 -7.39 23.42
CA ALA A 158 0.19 -6.21 24.13
C ALA A 158 0.97 -6.00 25.45
N ASP A 159 1.47 -4.78 25.66
CA ASP A 159 2.19 -4.35 26.87
C ASP A 159 1.24 -3.48 27.72
N GLY A 160 0.26 -4.14 28.31
CA GLY A 160 -0.83 -3.53 29.07
C GLY A 160 -2.17 -3.49 28.32
N ASP A 161 -3.19 -3.07 29.08
CA ASP A 161 -4.56 -2.90 28.56
C ASP A 161 -4.69 -1.61 27.76
N LEU A 162 -5.79 -1.49 26.99
CA LEU A 162 -6.17 -0.24 26.34
C LEU A 162 -6.54 0.80 27.40
N GLU A 163 -5.78 1.89 27.44
CA GLU A 163 -5.98 2.99 28.37
C GLU A 163 -6.83 4.11 27.77
N LYS A 164 -7.79 4.63 28.52
CA LYS A 164 -8.48 5.88 28.21
C LYS A 164 -7.69 7.04 28.77
N VAL A 165 -7.05 7.82 27.89
CA VAL A 165 -6.12 8.92 28.27
C VAL A 165 -6.91 10.16 28.73
N GLY A 166 -7.93 10.57 27.97
CA GLY A 166 -8.72 11.74 28.28
C GLY A 166 -9.48 12.33 27.10
N PRO A 167 -10.12 13.49 27.26
CA PRO A 167 -10.87 14.13 26.19
C PRO A 167 -9.94 14.68 25.11
N THR A 168 -10.41 14.65 23.85
CA THR A 168 -9.73 15.23 22.69
C THR A 168 -10.73 15.85 21.73
N GLU A 169 -10.31 16.91 21.03
CA GLU A 169 -11.10 17.49 19.94
C GLU A 169 -10.74 16.85 18.57
N GLY A 170 -9.60 16.16 18.51
CA GLY A 170 -9.12 15.49 17.31
C GLY A 170 -9.81 14.14 17.06
N ARG A 171 -9.64 13.63 15.86
CA ARG A 171 -10.02 12.27 15.47
C ARG A 171 -8.90 11.62 14.65
N GLY A 172 -8.92 10.29 14.54
CA GLY A 172 -7.99 9.52 13.73
C GLY A 172 -7.10 8.61 14.57
N THR A 173 -6.11 8.04 13.92
CA THR A 173 -5.16 7.10 14.53
C THR A 173 -3.74 7.63 14.38
N THR A 174 -2.92 7.44 15.41
CA THR A 174 -1.47 7.59 15.34
C THR A 174 -0.83 6.27 15.70
N VAL A 175 0.01 5.76 14.84
CA VAL A 175 0.82 4.55 15.07
C VAL A 175 2.29 4.96 15.08
N THR A 176 2.97 4.70 16.20
CA THR A 176 4.41 4.94 16.34
C THR A 176 5.10 3.61 16.59
N PHE A 177 6.13 3.28 15.83
CA PHE A 177 6.83 2.01 15.99
C PHE A 177 8.33 2.12 15.76
N LYS A 178 9.07 1.22 16.39
CA LYS A 178 10.50 1.03 16.18
C LYS A 178 10.74 -0.40 15.68
N PRO A 179 11.34 -0.58 14.49
CA PRO A 179 11.68 -1.90 13.98
C PRO A 179 12.59 -2.67 14.95
N ASP A 180 12.36 -3.97 15.04
CA ASP A 180 13.21 -4.84 15.88
C ASP A 180 14.52 -5.17 15.17
N PRO A 181 15.68 -4.76 15.70
CA PRO A 181 16.99 -5.05 15.09
C PRO A 181 17.31 -6.55 14.97
N GLU A 182 16.59 -7.42 15.69
CA GLU A 182 16.74 -8.87 15.54
C GLU A 182 16.06 -9.40 14.26
N MET A 183 15.18 -8.61 13.64
CA MET A 183 14.37 -9.02 12.48
C MET A 183 14.93 -8.53 11.15
N PHE A 184 15.73 -7.47 11.13
CA PHE A 184 16.22 -6.83 9.92
C PHE A 184 17.75 -6.90 9.83
N GLU A 185 18.25 -7.06 8.60
CA GLU A 185 19.69 -7.10 8.30
C GLU A 185 20.35 -5.73 8.54
N GLU A 186 19.62 -4.68 8.18
CA GLU A 186 20.01 -3.29 8.34
C GLU A 186 18.80 -2.46 8.79
N LEU A 187 19.03 -1.50 9.65
CA LEU A 187 18.08 -0.46 10.00
C LEU A 187 18.47 0.85 9.29
N GLY A 188 17.50 1.72 9.08
CA GLY A 188 17.70 3.00 8.42
C GLY A 188 16.70 3.20 7.28
N TYR A 189 15.81 4.16 7.46
CA TYR A 189 14.85 4.53 6.42
C TYR A 189 15.49 5.49 5.42
N ASP A 190 15.34 5.19 4.14
CA ASP A 190 15.71 6.09 3.05
C ASP A 190 14.56 7.07 2.76
N TYR A 191 14.83 8.36 2.93
CA TYR A 191 13.85 9.43 2.76
C TYR A 191 13.28 9.46 1.33
N GLU A 192 14.14 9.36 0.31
CA GLU A 192 13.73 9.46 -1.10
C GLU A 192 12.87 8.25 -1.51
N THR A 193 13.15 7.08 -0.98
CA THR A 193 12.35 5.88 -1.19
C THR A 193 10.94 6.06 -0.62
N LEU A 194 10.82 6.53 0.61
CA LEU A 194 9.52 6.83 1.22
C LEU A 194 8.81 7.96 0.48
N LEU A 195 9.51 9.05 0.18
CA LEU A 195 8.95 10.20 -0.54
C LEU A 195 8.39 9.80 -1.90
N THR A 196 9.10 8.95 -2.64
CA THR A 196 8.65 8.46 -3.95
C THR A 196 7.35 7.68 -3.82
N ARG A 197 7.28 6.73 -2.89
CA ARG A 197 6.07 5.91 -2.67
C ARG A 197 4.89 6.73 -2.16
N LEU A 198 5.10 7.61 -1.19
CA LEU A 198 4.06 8.47 -0.64
C LEU A 198 3.53 9.47 -1.68
N ARG A 199 4.39 9.92 -2.60
CA ARG A 199 3.98 10.77 -3.72
C ARG A 199 3.07 10.01 -4.71
N GLU A 200 3.37 8.75 -4.99
CA GLU A 200 2.49 7.88 -5.79
C GLU A 200 1.11 7.76 -5.14
N GLU A 201 1.06 7.51 -3.82
CA GLU A 201 -0.20 7.46 -3.07
C GLU A 201 -0.98 8.78 -3.14
N ALA A 202 -0.30 9.91 -3.04
CA ALA A 202 -0.96 11.23 -3.16
C ALA A 202 -1.53 11.47 -4.57
N PHE A 203 -0.88 10.99 -5.63
CA PHE A 203 -1.41 11.04 -7.00
C PHE A 203 -2.61 10.11 -7.21
N LEU A 204 -2.58 8.91 -6.63
CA LEU A 204 -3.65 7.92 -6.76
C LEU A 204 -4.92 8.31 -5.98
N ASN A 205 -4.78 9.19 -4.99
CA ASN A 205 -5.86 9.63 -4.10
C ASN A 205 -6.02 11.16 -4.17
N ALA A 206 -6.64 11.64 -5.26
CA ALA A 206 -6.82 13.07 -5.52
C ALA A 206 -7.40 13.81 -4.30
N GLY A 207 -6.77 14.93 -3.91
CA GLY A 207 -7.19 15.77 -2.79
C GLY A 207 -6.79 15.25 -1.39
N VAL A 208 -6.20 14.06 -1.28
CA VAL A 208 -5.60 13.60 -0.02
C VAL A 208 -4.22 14.22 0.13
N ARG A 209 -3.98 14.88 1.28
CA ARG A 209 -2.68 15.43 1.64
C ARG A 209 -1.86 14.38 2.35
N ILE A 210 -0.65 14.13 1.87
CA ILE A 210 0.34 13.29 2.54
C ILE A 210 1.57 14.13 2.83
N THR A 211 1.98 14.18 4.08
CA THR A 211 3.16 14.94 4.52
C THR A 211 4.21 13.96 5.03
N LEU A 212 5.43 14.06 4.50
CA LEU A 212 6.59 13.32 5.00
C LEU A 212 7.55 14.29 5.68
N THR A 213 7.92 13.98 6.91
CA THR A 213 8.87 14.73 7.71
C THR A 213 10.05 13.85 8.13
N ASP A 214 11.28 14.34 7.98
CA ASP A 214 12.49 13.68 8.49
C ASP A 214 13.09 14.55 9.60
N GLU A 215 13.04 14.07 10.84
CA GLU A 215 13.55 14.71 12.04
C GLU A 215 14.97 14.23 12.44
N ARG A 216 15.61 13.38 11.64
CA ARG A 216 16.91 12.79 12.00
C ARG A 216 18.07 13.76 11.91
N GLY A 217 17.99 14.74 11.01
CA GLY A 217 19.01 15.76 10.80
C GLY A 217 19.06 16.82 11.89
N GLU A 218 19.95 17.81 11.71
CA GLU A 218 19.98 19.04 12.53
C GLU A 218 18.81 19.96 12.20
N GLU A 219 18.40 19.96 10.93
CA GLU A 219 17.22 20.66 10.42
C GLU A 219 16.19 19.62 9.98
N GLU A 220 14.94 19.90 10.28
CA GLU A 220 13.80 19.10 9.85
C GLU A 220 13.56 19.31 8.34
N VAL A 221 13.37 18.21 7.62
CA VAL A 221 13.01 18.22 6.20
C VAL A 221 11.57 17.78 6.05
N THR A 222 10.71 18.64 5.54
CA THR A 222 9.29 18.36 5.37
C THR A 222 8.85 18.57 3.93
N GLU A 223 8.16 17.59 3.34
CA GLU A 223 7.48 17.68 2.05
C GLU A 223 6.00 17.33 2.19
N SER A 224 5.12 18.21 1.70
CA SER A 224 3.68 18.02 1.72
C SER A 224 3.14 17.89 0.30
N MET A 225 2.52 16.76 0.01
CA MET A 225 2.03 16.36 -1.31
C MET A 225 0.51 16.31 -1.30
N CYS A 226 -0.13 17.04 -2.26
CA CYS A 226 -1.57 17.02 -2.44
C CYS A 226 -1.87 17.38 -3.90
N TYR A 227 -2.46 16.46 -4.65
CA TYR A 227 -2.67 16.61 -6.08
C TYR A 227 -4.15 16.49 -6.44
N GLU A 228 -4.80 17.65 -6.65
CA GLU A 228 -6.23 17.69 -7.03
C GLU A 228 -6.49 17.05 -8.40
N GLY A 229 -5.50 17.10 -9.32
CA GLY A 229 -5.58 16.46 -10.63
C GLY A 229 -5.41 14.95 -10.62
N GLY A 230 -5.04 14.36 -9.48
CA GLY A 230 -4.90 12.92 -9.31
C GLY A 230 -3.91 12.31 -10.32
N ILE A 231 -4.32 11.23 -10.99
CA ILE A 231 -3.47 10.53 -11.96
C ILE A 231 -3.13 11.35 -13.21
N ARG A 232 -3.87 12.43 -13.53
CA ARG A 232 -3.44 13.39 -14.58
C ARG A 232 -2.16 14.08 -14.17
N SER A 233 -2.13 14.62 -12.94
CA SER A 233 -0.95 15.26 -12.38
C SER A 233 0.20 14.26 -12.24
N PHE A 234 -0.08 12.97 -12.08
CA PHE A 234 0.95 11.94 -12.09
C PHE A 234 1.64 11.82 -13.46
N VAL A 235 0.87 11.77 -14.55
CA VAL A 235 1.40 11.77 -15.92
C VAL A 235 2.24 13.01 -16.18
N GLU A 236 1.75 14.21 -15.82
CA GLU A 236 2.47 15.48 -15.96
C GLU A 236 3.78 15.49 -15.15
N HIS A 237 3.75 14.96 -13.92
CA HIS A 237 4.92 14.82 -13.07
C HIS A 237 5.99 13.92 -13.71
N ILE A 238 5.57 12.77 -14.27
CA ILE A 238 6.48 11.85 -14.99
C ILE A 238 7.17 12.58 -16.13
N HIS A 239 6.41 13.29 -16.97
CA HIS A 239 6.97 14.02 -18.10
C HIS A 239 7.95 15.12 -17.66
N THR A 240 7.60 15.88 -16.64
CA THR A 240 8.47 16.92 -16.07
C THR A 240 9.76 16.33 -15.53
N ARG A 241 9.66 15.25 -14.74
CA ARG A 241 10.84 14.59 -14.15
C ARG A 241 11.77 13.97 -15.18
N GLN A 242 11.21 13.42 -16.26
CA GLN A 242 11.97 12.80 -17.36
C GLN A 242 12.34 13.79 -18.47
N GLN A 243 11.92 15.06 -18.36
CA GLN A 243 12.16 16.11 -19.35
C GLN A 243 11.68 15.74 -20.75
N LEU A 244 10.51 15.09 -20.84
CA LEU A 244 9.89 14.69 -22.09
C LEU A 244 9.07 15.83 -22.71
N THR A 245 9.10 15.94 -24.03
CA THR A 245 8.28 16.90 -24.77
C THR A 245 6.93 16.26 -25.11
N VAL A 246 5.85 16.84 -24.60
CA VAL A 246 4.50 16.32 -24.85
C VAL A 246 4.02 16.68 -26.26
N LEU A 247 3.28 15.78 -26.90
CA LEU A 247 2.73 15.97 -28.25
C LEU A 247 1.33 16.63 -28.25
N HIS A 248 0.70 16.71 -27.10
CA HIS A 248 -0.57 17.43 -26.89
C HIS A 248 -0.62 18.04 -25.48
N PRO A 249 -1.35 19.17 -25.30
CA PRO A 249 -1.15 20.04 -24.13
C PRO A 249 -1.60 19.43 -22.81
N GLU A 250 -2.62 18.56 -22.81
CA GLU A 250 -3.20 18.02 -21.58
C GLU A 250 -3.27 16.49 -21.64
N PRO A 251 -3.05 15.78 -20.50
CA PRO A 251 -3.31 14.35 -20.43
C PRO A 251 -4.77 14.02 -20.72
N ILE A 252 -5.01 13.02 -21.54
CA ILE A 252 -6.33 12.46 -21.77
C ILE A 252 -6.71 11.69 -20.51
N TYR A 253 -7.88 11.98 -19.93
CA TYR A 253 -8.38 11.32 -18.74
C TYR A 253 -9.69 10.62 -19.03
N LEU A 254 -9.78 9.36 -18.61
CA LEU A 254 -10.95 8.52 -18.76
C LEU A 254 -11.32 7.96 -17.39
N ARG A 255 -12.60 7.95 -17.08
CA ARG A 255 -13.14 7.28 -15.91
C ARG A 255 -14.35 6.45 -16.30
N GLY A 256 -14.35 5.19 -15.91
CA GLY A 256 -15.45 4.27 -16.15
C GLY A 256 -15.81 3.51 -14.89
N GLN A 257 -17.05 3.06 -14.81
CA GLN A 257 -17.55 2.21 -13.72
C GLN A 257 -18.35 1.06 -14.31
N LEU A 258 -18.11 -0.14 -13.79
CA LEU A 258 -18.85 -1.34 -14.13
C LEU A 258 -19.19 -2.08 -12.82
N GLY A 259 -20.47 -2.08 -12.43
CA GLY A 259 -20.87 -2.54 -11.10
C GLY A 259 -20.21 -1.67 -10.03
N ASP A 260 -19.54 -2.30 -9.07
CA ASP A 260 -18.79 -1.62 -8.01
C ASP A 260 -17.32 -1.35 -8.38
N SER A 261 -16.87 -1.84 -9.54
CA SER A 261 -15.51 -1.62 -10.02
C SER A 261 -15.39 -0.27 -10.73
N ILE A 262 -14.34 0.48 -10.43
CA ILE A 262 -14.02 1.77 -11.03
C ILE A 262 -12.66 1.67 -11.72
N ALA A 263 -12.55 2.19 -12.95
CA ALA A 263 -11.29 2.36 -13.65
C ALA A 263 -11.06 3.84 -13.94
N GLU A 264 -9.88 4.32 -13.66
CA GLU A 264 -9.39 5.66 -14.01
C GLU A 264 -8.11 5.49 -14.81
N ILE A 265 -8.00 6.19 -15.92
CA ILE A 265 -6.85 6.15 -16.81
C ILE A 265 -6.49 7.58 -17.18
N ALA A 266 -5.23 7.93 -17.03
CA ALA A 266 -4.66 9.14 -17.59
C ALA A 266 -3.53 8.76 -18.53
N LEU A 267 -3.51 9.35 -19.72
CA LEU A 267 -2.51 9.06 -20.74
C LEU A 267 -2.11 10.29 -21.52
N GLN A 268 -0.86 10.34 -21.96
CA GLN A 268 -0.34 11.41 -22.80
C GLN A 268 0.80 10.91 -23.68
N TYR A 269 0.83 11.34 -24.94
CA TYR A 269 1.93 11.03 -25.85
C TYR A 269 3.04 12.07 -25.76
N ASN A 270 4.27 11.61 -25.91
CA ASN A 270 5.49 12.41 -25.87
C ASN A 270 6.44 12.04 -27.01
N ASP A 271 7.54 12.77 -27.13
CA ASP A 271 8.53 12.64 -28.21
C ASP A 271 9.51 11.47 -28.05
N SER A 272 9.35 10.65 -27.00
CA SER A 272 10.17 9.44 -26.83
C SER A 272 9.60 8.27 -27.64
N TYR A 273 10.42 7.24 -27.84
CA TYR A 273 10.00 5.97 -28.44
C TYR A 273 9.62 4.92 -27.40
N LYS A 274 9.64 5.28 -26.11
CA LYS A 274 9.41 4.35 -25.00
C LYS A 274 7.93 4.36 -24.60
N GLU A 275 7.40 3.17 -24.37
CA GLU A 275 6.16 2.96 -23.65
C GLU A 275 6.43 3.01 -22.14
N LEU A 276 5.66 3.79 -21.39
CA LEU A 276 5.67 3.81 -19.93
C LEU A 276 4.24 3.63 -19.44
N LEU A 277 3.94 2.45 -18.94
CA LEU A 277 2.67 2.13 -18.30
C LEU A 277 2.91 1.89 -16.81
N LEU A 278 2.16 2.60 -15.97
CA LEU A 278 2.07 2.34 -14.54
C LEU A 278 0.66 1.87 -14.25
N SER A 279 0.51 0.66 -13.73
CA SER A 279 -0.78 0.07 -13.42
C SER A 279 -0.92 -0.22 -11.94
N PHE A 280 -2.12 0.06 -11.40
CA PHE A 280 -2.45 -0.05 -9.99
C PHE A 280 -3.81 -0.72 -9.82
N ALA A 281 -3.91 -1.61 -8.82
CA ALA A 281 -5.16 -2.20 -8.37
C ALA A 281 -5.34 -1.89 -6.88
N ASN A 282 -6.42 -1.20 -6.49
CA ASN A 282 -6.66 -0.72 -5.11
C ASN A 282 -5.43 0.00 -4.52
N ASN A 283 -4.80 0.87 -5.30
CA ASN A 283 -3.57 1.61 -5.00
C ASN A 283 -2.28 0.75 -4.90
N VAL A 284 -2.38 -0.57 -5.00
CA VAL A 284 -1.21 -1.45 -5.07
C VAL A 284 -0.62 -1.41 -6.47
N HIS A 285 0.66 -1.08 -6.60
CA HIS A 285 1.37 -1.11 -7.88
C HIS A 285 1.45 -2.54 -8.41
N THR A 286 1.15 -2.75 -9.69
CA THR A 286 1.16 -4.05 -10.36
C THR A 286 2.26 -4.09 -11.43
N PRO A 287 3.55 -4.22 -11.04
CA PRO A 287 4.68 -4.11 -11.98
C PRO A 287 4.69 -5.23 -13.03
N ASP A 288 4.13 -6.39 -12.70
CA ASP A 288 3.99 -7.53 -13.62
C ASP A 288 2.74 -7.42 -14.51
N GLY A 289 2.04 -6.29 -14.45
CA GLY A 289 0.80 -6.06 -15.19
C GLY A 289 -0.42 -6.73 -14.56
N GLY A 290 -1.36 -7.15 -15.41
CA GLY A 290 -2.60 -7.81 -15.00
C GLY A 290 -3.70 -7.61 -16.04
N THR A 291 -4.87 -8.19 -15.78
CA THR A 291 -6.01 -8.14 -16.71
C THR A 291 -6.51 -6.72 -17.00
N HIS A 292 -6.35 -5.79 -16.05
CA HIS A 292 -6.68 -4.36 -16.21
C HIS A 292 -5.74 -3.67 -17.21
N GLU A 293 -4.45 -3.94 -17.16
CA GLU A 293 -3.46 -3.40 -18.09
C GLU A 293 -3.62 -3.99 -19.49
N GLU A 294 -3.77 -5.31 -19.60
CA GLU A 294 -4.01 -5.99 -20.88
C GLU A 294 -5.34 -5.55 -21.53
N GLY A 295 -6.38 -5.34 -20.72
CA GLY A 295 -7.64 -4.77 -21.16
C GLY A 295 -7.48 -3.38 -21.75
N PHE A 296 -6.70 -2.51 -21.11
CA PHE A 296 -6.37 -1.18 -21.61
C PHE A 296 -5.60 -1.24 -22.93
N LYS A 297 -4.51 -2.02 -23.02
CA LYS A 297 -3.69 -2.19 -24.22
C LYS A 297 -4.52 -2.65 -25.42
N THR A 298 -5.38 -3.65 -25.18
CA THR A 298 -6.26 -4.20 -26.21
C THR A 298 -7.30 -3.17 -26.67
N ALA A 299 -7.95 -2.49 -25.73
CA ALA A 299 -8.95 -1.48 -26.05
C ALA A 299 -8.35 -0.29 -26.81
N LEU A 300 -7.18 0.19 -26.37
CA LEU A 300 -6.48 1.30 -27.02
C LEU A 300 -6.15 0.96 -28.49
N THR A 301 -5.55 -0.20 -28.72
CA THR A 301 -5.18 -0.68 -30.06
C THR A 301 -6.40 -0.80 -30.98
N ARG A 302 -7.50 -1.35 -30.46
CA ARG A 302 -8.75 -1.48 -31.20
C ARG A 302 -9.32 -0.10 -31.58
N VAL A 303 -9.42 0.82 -30.63
CA VAL A 303 -9.99 2.15 -30.87
C VAL A 303 -9.20 2.92 -31.93
N PHE A 304 -7.86 2.85 -31.91
CA PHE A 304 -7.02 3.49 -32.93
C PHE A 304 -7.26 2.89 -34.31
N ASN A 305 -7.36 1.57 -34.42
CA ASN A 305 -7.63 0.92 -35.72
C ASN A 305 -9.04 1.25 -36.25
N ASP A 306 -10.07 1.14 -35.39
CA ASP A 306 -11.45 1.44 -35.77
C ASP A 306 -11.60 2.89 -36.20
N PHE A 307 -11.06 3.84 -35.46
CA PHE A 307 -11.07 5.27 -35.82
C PHE A 307 -10.26 5.56 -37.07
N GLY A 308 -9.06 4.96 -37.19
CA GLY A 308 -8.21 5.12 -38.35
C GLY A 308 -8.88 4.66 -39.64
N ARG A 309 -9.62 3.56 -39.58
CA ARG A 309 -10.42 3.07 -40.76
C ARG A 309 -11.64 3.94 -41.00
N GLU A 310 -12.40 4.29 -39.97
CA GLU A 310 -13.58 5.18 -40.11
C GLU A 310 -13.21 6.51 -40.77
N LYS A 311 -12.09 7.11 -40.40
CA LYS A 311 -11.62 8.39 -40.93
C LYS A 311 -10.78 8.27 -42.24
N GLY A 312 -10.50 7.03 -42.67
CA GLY A 312 -9.72 6.77 -43.89
C GLY A 312 -8.21 6.99 -43.77
N TYR A 313 -7.71 7.09 -42.53
CA TYR A 313 -6.26 7.13 -42.25
C TYR A 313 -5.61 5.76 -42.51
N ILE A 314 -6.32 4.68 -42.23
CA ILE A 314 -5.94 3.30 -42.57
C ILE A 314 -6.83 2.90 -43.76
N LYS A 315 -6.24 2.62 -44.91
CA LYS A 315 -6.96 2.23 -46.11
C LYS A 315 -7.41 0.77 -46.00
N GLU A 316 -8.43 0.39 -46.76
CA GLU A 316 -9.01 -0.97 -46.72
C GLU A 316 -7.98 -2.09 -46.97
N LYS A 317 -6.96 -1.80 -47.80
CA LYS A 317 -5.87 -2.73 -48.14
C LYS A 317 -4.69 -2.72 -47.16
N ASP A 318 -4.64 -1.76 -46.28
CA ASP A 318 -3.53 -1.62 -45.32
C ASP A 318 -3.78 -2.55 -44.10
N ASP A 319 -2.69 -3.03 -43.51
CA ASP A 319 -2.76 -3.79 -42.26
C ASP A 319 -3.19 -2.90 -41.11
N ASN A 320 -3.69 -3.51 -40.04
CA ASN A 320 -3.97 -2.82 -38.80
C ASN A 320 -2.66 -2.42 -38.10
N LEU A 321 -2.71 -1.31 -37.37
CA LEU A 321 -1.64 -0.91 -36.45
C LEU A 321 -1.45 -2.00 -35.40
N ALA A 322 -0.21 -2.38 -35.13
CA ALA A 322 0.13 -3.24 -34.01
C ALA A 322 0.00 -2.49 -32.69
N GLY A 323 -0.15 -3.22 -31.59
CA GLY A 323 -0.21 -2.61 -30.26
C GLY A 323 1.04 -1.78 -29.92
N SER A 324 2.23 -2.22 -30.35
CA SER A 324 3.49 -1.49 -30.21
C SER A 324 3.47 -0.15 -30.93
N ASP A 325 2.87 -0.10 -32.12
CA ASP A 325 2.81 1.15 -32.91
C ASP A 325 1.94 2.21 -32.21
N VAL A 326 0.84 1.75 -31.58
CA VAL A 326 -0.11 2.61 -30.88
C VAL A 326 0.46 3.10 -29.54
N ARG A 327 1.35 2.33 -28.90
CA ARG A 327 1.90 2.67 -27.59
C ARG A 327 3.30 3.29 -27.63
N GLU A 328 3.87 3.49 -28.82
CA GLU A 328 5.12 4.22 -28.97
C GLU A 328 4.97 5.67 -28.48
N GLY A 329 5.87 6.09 -27.57
CA GLY A 329 5.80 7.42 -26.95
C GLY A 329 4.64 7.64 -25.98
N LEU A 330 3.98 6.56 -25.54
CA LEU A 330 2.86 6.63 -24.60
C LEU A 330 3.33 6.60 -23.16
N THR A 331 2.91 7.58 -22.36
CA THR A 331 2.89 7.50 -20.90
C THR A 331 1.45 7.33 -20.45
N ALA A 332 1.15 6.30 -19.66
CA ALA A 332 -0.18 6.10 -19.09
C ALA A 332 -0.11 5.61 -17.65
N VAL A 333 -1.06 6.09 -16.84
CA VAL A 333 -1.33 5.63 -15.49
C VAL A 333 -2.72 5.02 -15.48
N ILE A 334 -2.81 3.77 -15.05
CA ILE A 334 -4.05 2.98 -14.97
C ILE A 334 -4.31 2.65 -13.51
N SER A 335 -5.43 3.10 -12.96
CA SER A 335 -5.84 2.81 -11.59
C SER A 335 -7.22 2.15 -11.61
N VAL A 336 -7.30 0.93 -11.08
CA VAL A 336 -8.57 0.24 -10.91
C VAL A 336 -8.88 0.07 -9.41
N LYS A 337 -10.16 0.26 -9.07
CA LYS A 337 -10.68 0.04 -7.72
C LYS A 337 -11.70 -1.09 -7.79
N LEU A 338 -11.41 -2.18 -7.09
CA LEU A 338 -12.12 -3.44 -7.15
C LEU A 338 -12.56 -3.84 -5.74
N THR A 339 -13.78 -4.36 -5.59
CA THR A 339 -14.28 -4.89 -4.32
C THR A 339 -13.61 -6.21 -3.94
N GLU A 340 -13.28 -7.03 -4.94
CA GLU A 340 -12.61 -8.33 -4.77
C GLU A 340 -11.39 -8.41 -5.70
N ALA A 341 -10.33 -7.68 -5.36
CA ALA A 341 -9.08 -7.78 -6.10
C ALA A 341 -8.36 -9.10 -5.77
N GLN A 342 -7.79 -9.73 -6.79
CA GLN A 342 -6.97 -10.94 -6.64
C GLN A 342 -5.55 -10.61 -7.10
N PHE A 343 -4.59 -10.79 -6.21
CA PHE A 343 -3.17 -10.59 -6.46
C PHE A 343 -2.44 -11.94 -6.43
N GLU A 344 -1.37 -12.10 -7.22
CA GLU A 344 -0.56 -13.33 -7.22
C GLU A 344 0.30 -13.46 -5.96
N GLY A 345 0.66 -12.36 -5.29
CA GLY A 345 1.50 -12.33 -4.11
C GLY A 345 0.98 -11.40 -3.03
N GLN A 346 1.60 -11.47 -1.85
CA GLN A 346 1.29 -10.59 -0.73
C GLN A 346 2.01 -9.23 -0.83
N THR A 347 3.07 -9.16 -1.64
CA THR A 347 3.95 -7.96 -1.74
C THR A 347 4.06 -7.48 -3.17
#